data_7d9abbf00b4ef1cd631dce9037921afe
#
_entry.id   7d9abbf00b4ef1cd631dce9037921afe
#
_cell.length_a   1.000
_cell.length_b   1.000
_cell.length_c   1.000
_cell.angle_alpha   90.00
_cell.angle_beta   90.00
_cell.angle_gamma   90.00
#
_symmetry.space_group_name_H-M   'P 1'
#
loop_
_entity.id
_entity.type
_entity.pdbx_description
1 polymer ?
#
loop_
_entity_poly.entity_id
_entity_poly.type
_entity_poly.pdbx_seq_one_letter_code
_entity_poly.pdbx_strand_id
1 'polypeptide(L)'
;MRSSPSSFVLPDLHALTPWAGGFNPHYVRFVEEGAERAALYAHLPERKHAFFRQKTGELLAAYSFPCGSFERLRVIRDFIDLLYVVDLTTDDQTGKNAWGTGLTFYNSLRSESFDDGSQLCRLTQK
;
A
#
# COMPACT_ATOMS: atom_id res chain seq x y z
N MET A 1 -31.97 -20.81 17.34
CA MET A 1 -31.12 -20.27 16.25
C MET A 1 -31.24 -18.76 16.26
N ARG A 2 -30.16 -18.04 16.56
CA ARG A 2 -30.15 -16.57 16.39
C ARG A 2 -29.89 -16.30 14.92
N SER A 3 -30.85 -15.72 14.21
CA SER A 3 -30.63 -15.22 12.86
C SER A 3 -29.60 -14.10 12.93
N SER A 4 -28.47 -14.26 12.23
CA SER A 4 -27.52 -13.15 12.05
C SER A 4 -28.25 -12.01 11.37
N PRO A 5 -28.06 -10.76 11.80
CA PRO A 5 -28.64 -9.62 11.12
C PRO A 5 -28.15 -9.59 9.66
N SER A 6 -29.09 -9.45 8.73
CA SER A 6 -28.79 -9.40 7.29
C SER A 6 -28.18 -8.06 6.84
N SER A 7 -28.14 -7.09 7.71
CA SER A 7 -27.57 -5.75 7.46
C SER A 7 -27.14 -5.08 8.76
N PHE A 8 -26.17 -4.19 8.68
CA PHE A 8 -25.77 -3.31 9.76
C PHE A 8 -25.57 -1.89 9.20
N VAL A 9 -25.74 -0.89 10.05
CA VAL A 9 -25.48 0.52 9.70
C VAL A 9 -24.13 0.89 10.26
N LEU A 10 -23.23 1.38 9.39
CA LEU A 10 -21.97 1.95 9.84
C LEU A 10 -22.24 3.29 10.52
N PRO A 11 -21.61 3.56 11.69
CA PRO A 11 -21.70 4.86 12.30
C PRO A 11 -21.02 5.92 11.41
N ASP A 12 -21.40 7.18 11.57
CA ASP A 12 -20.70 8.29 10.94
C ASP A 12 -19.31 8.45 11.59
N LEU A 13 -18.31 7.87 10.94
CA LEU A 13 -16.92 7.87 11.43
C LEU A 13 -16.33 9.28 11.44
N HIS A 14 -16.79 10.19 10.55
CA HIS A 14 -16.35 11.58 10.56
C HIS A 14 -16.85 12.34 11.80
N ALA A 15 -18.10 12.10 12.19
CA ALA A 15 -18.65 12.68 13.42
C ALA A 15 -17.94 12.16 14.70
N LEU A 16 -17.36 10.98 14.64
CA LEU A 16 -16.65 10.35 15.76
C LEU A 16 -15.16 10.72 15.84
N THR A 17 -14.59 11.31 14.78
CA THR A 17 -13.17 11.70 14.76
C THR A 17 -12.99 13.14 15.18
N PRO A 18 -12.23 13.42 16.26
CA PRO A 18 -12.03 14.80 16.77
C PRO A 18 -10.97 15.58 15.99
N TRP A 19 -10.34 14.96 14.99
CA TRP A 19 -9.23 15.58 14.24
C TRP A 19 -9.74 16.30 12.99
N ALA A 20 -9.22 17.49 12.76
CA ALA A 20 -9.43 18.18 11.49
C ALA A 20 -8.74 17.40 10.36
N GLY A 21 -9.47 17.06 9.32
CA GLY A 21 -8.91 16.49 8.11
C GLY A 21 -8.06 17.51 7.37
N GLY A 22 -7.11 17.01 6.59
CA GLY A 22 -6.27 17.82 5.70
C GLY A 22 -5.91 17.05 4.44
N PHE A 23 -5.43 17.78 3.44
CA PHE A 23 -4.96 17.21 2.19
C PHE A 23 -3.60 17.82 1.82
N ASN A 24 -2.65 16.98 1.43
CA ASN A 24 -1.29 17.44 1.17
C ASN A 24 -1.25 18.31 -0.10
N PRO A 25 -0.71 19.54 -0.04
CA PRO A 25 -0.66 20.45 -1.17
C PRO A 25 0.24 19.98 -2.32
N HIS A 26 1.14 19.02 -2.05
CA HIS A 26 2.04 18.46 -3.06
C HIS A 26 1.40 17.34 -3.90
N TYR A 27 0.13 16.99 -3.66
CA TYR A 27 -0.53 15.86 -4.31
C TYR A 27 -0.48 15.91 -5.85
N VAL A 28 -0.77 17.06 -6.46
CA VAL A 28 -0.79 17.20 -7.92
C VAL A 28 0.57 16.87 -8.53
N ARG A 29 1.62 17.52 -8.04
CA ARG A 29 3.01 17.23 -8.47
C ARG A 29 3.38 15.77 -8.24
N PHE A 30 2.95 15.22 -7.14
CA PHE A 30 3.21 13.87 -6.69
C PHE A 30 2.60 12.80 -7.64
N VAL A 31 1.40 13.05 -8.14
CA VAL A 31 0.71 12.20 -9.11
C VAL A 31 1.40 12.26 -10.48
N GLU A 32 1.87 13.43 -10.90
CA GLU A 32 2.56 13.61 -12.17
C GLU A 32 3.89 12.85 -12.22
N GLU A 33 4.65 12.83 -11.12
CA GLU A 33 5.90 12.08 -11.02
C GLU A 33 5.69 10.56 -10.89
N GLY A 34 4.49 10.10 -10.59
CA GLY A 34 4.16 8.70 -10.35
C GLY A 34 4.10 7.80 -11.59
N ALA A 35 4.23 8.35 -12.80
CA ALA A 35 4.09 7.60 -14.06
C ALA A 35 5.19 6.53 -14.28
N GLU A 36 6.35 6.66 -13.64
CA GLU A 36 7.51 5.77 -13.84
C GLU A 36 7.47 4.47 -13.01
N ARG A 37 6.41 4.22 -12.26
CA ARG A 37 6.36 3.17 -11.23
C ARG A 37 5.78 1.83 -11.68
N ALA A 38 5.49 1.66 -12.96
CA ALA A 38 4.96 0.40 -13.50
C ALA A 38 5.85 -0.81 -13.19
N ALA A 39 7.16 -0.61 -13.05
CA ALA A 39 8.11 -1.66 -12.70
C ALA A 39 7.86 -2.27 -11.30
N LEU A 40 7.28 -1.52 -10.35
CA LEU A 40 7.01 -1.99 -9.00
C LEU A 40 6.01 -3.15 -8.97
N TYR A 41 4.99 -3.10 -9.81
CA TYR A 41 3.92 -4.09 -9.86
C TYR A 41 3.90 -4.91 -11.16
N ALA A 42 4.93 -4.77 -12.01
CA ALA A 42 5.01 -5.47 -13.31
C ALA A 42 4.95 -7.01 -13.18
N HIS A 43 5.34 -7.56 -12.02
CA HIS A 43 5.29 -9.01 -11.76
C HIS A 43 3.89 -9.50 -11.33
N LEU A 44 2.98 -8.59 -10.99
CA LEU A 44 1.61 -8.95 -10.65
C LEU A 44 0.79 -9.23 -11.92
N PRO A 45 -0.26 -10.06 -11.85
CA PRO A 45 -1.20 -10.24 -12.96
C PRO A 45 -1.83 -8.92 -13.38
N GLU A 46 -2.06 -8.73 -14.69
CA GLU A 46 -2.61 -7.49 -15.27
C GLU A 46 -3.90 -7.02 -14.59
N ARG A 47 -4.77 -7.94 -14.15
CA ARG A 47 -6.00 -7.60 -13.43
C ARG A 47 -5.75 -6.81 -12.13
N LYS A 48 -4.55 -6.95 -11.55
CA LYS A 48 -4.14 -6.26 -10.31
C LYS A 48 -3.50 -4.90 -10.58
N HIS A 49 -3.07 -4.64 -11.80
CA HIS A 49 -2.48 -3.34 -12.18
C HIS A 49 -3.48 -2.18 -12.11
N ALA A 50 -4.79 -2.45 -12.26
CA ALA A 50 -5.83 -1.43 -12.21
C ALA A 50 -5.80 -0.63 -10.88
N PHE A 51 -5.47 -1.29 -9.77
CA PHE A 51 -5.35 -0.67 -8.45
C PHE A 51 -4.29 0.45 -8.45
N PHE A 52 -3.11 0.17 -8.99
CA PHE A 52 -2.00 1.15 -9.05
C PHE A 52 -2.28 2.26 -10.07
N ARG A 53 -2.96 1.94 -11.19
CA ARG A 53 -3.37 2.93 -12.19
C ARG A 53 -4.37 3.94 -11.64
N GLN A 54 -5.17 3.58 -10.64
CA GLN A 54 -6.11 4.47 -9.95
C GLN A 54 -5.43 5.43 -8.98
N LYS A 55 -4.11 5.29 -8.78
CA LYS A 55 -3.31 6.15 -7.88
C LYS A 55 -3.83 6.20 -6.45
N THR A 56 -4.32 5.08 -5.97
CA THR A 56 -4.89 4.95 -4.62
C THR A 56 -3.83 5.15 -3.54
N GLY A 57 -2.60 4.70 -3.78
CA GLY A 57 -1.47 4.91 -2.87
C GLY A 57 -1.13 6.39 -2.68
N GLU A 58 -1.10 7.16 -3.78
CA GLU A 58 -0.88 8.60 -3.76
C GLU A 58 -1.97 9.34 -2.98
N LEU A 59 -3.22 8.96 -3.22
CA LEU A 59 -4.37 9.57 -2.55
C LEU A 59 -4.34 9.27 -1.05
N LEU A 60 -4.09 8.02 -0.68
CA LEU A 60 -3.98 7.60 0.73
C LEU A 60 -2.84 8.35 1.43
N ALA A 61 -1.67 8.44 0.82
CA ALA A 61 -0.54 9.17 1.36
C ALA A 61 -0.87 10.65 1.59
N ALA A 62 -1.53 11.30 0.63
CA ALA A 62 -1.88 12.72 0.72
C ALA A 62 -2.89 13.04 1.83
N TYR A 63 -3.86 12.16 2.08
CA TYR A 63 -4.81 12.33 3.18
C TYR A 63 -4.21 11.97 4.54
N SER A 64 -3.35 10.95 4.60
CA SER A 64 -2.75 10.49 5.86
C SER A 64 -1.65 11.42 6.37
N PHE A 65 -0.99 12.15 5.46
CA PHE A 65 0.15 13.02 5.79
C PHE A 65 -0.03 14.43 5.20
N PRO A 66 -1.05 15.18 5.62
CA PRO A 66 -1.40 16.48 5.01
C PRO A 66 -0.31 17.55 5.15
N CYS A 67 0.54 17.45 6.18
CA CYS A 67 1.62 18.40 6.46
C CYS A 67 3.02 17.86 6.07
N GLY A 68 3.10 16.70 5.42
CA GLY A 68 4.37 16.12 5.00
C GLY A 68 5.04 16.91 3.88
N SER A 69 6.38 17.02 3.90
CA SER A 69 7.12 17.55 2.75
C SER A 69 6.99 16.63 1.54
N PHE A 70 7.28 17.14 0.36
CA PHE A 70 7.22 16.37 -0.88
C PHE A 70 8.08 15.10 -0.83
N GLU A 71 9.30 15.19 -0.33
CA GLU A 71 10.24 14.07 -0.22
C GLU A 71 9.71 12.99 0.74
N ARG A 72 9.17 13.41 1.89
CA ARG A 72 8.56 12.47 2.85
C ARG A 72 7.33 11.80 2.26
N LEU A 73 6.51 12.54 1.52
CA LEU A 73 5.33 12.00 0.86
C LEU A 73 5.70 10.91 -0.15
N ARG A 74 6.82 11.09 -0.88
CA ARG A 74 7.35 10.08 -1.81
C ARG A 74 7.70 8.77 -1.08
N VAL A 75 8.46 8.86 0.00
CA VAL A 75 8.84 7.67 0.81
C VAL A 75 7.62 6.95 1.36
N ILE A 76 6.65 7.71 1.89
CA ILE A 76 5.41 7.16 2.43
C ILE A 76 4.62 6.43 1.35
N ARG A 77 4.48 7.03 0.16
CA ARG A 77 3.82 6.38 -0.97
C ARG A 77 4.51 5.09 -1.36
N ASP A 78 5.84 5.13 -1.48
CA ASP A 78 6.63 3.98 -1.87
C ASP A 78 6.42 2.81 -0.91
N PHE A 79 6.34 3.11 0.36
CA PHE A 79 6.01 2.12 1.38
C PHE A 79 4.56 1.62 1.28
N ILE A 80 3.59 2.50 1.06
CA ILE A 80 2.18 2.14 0.86
C ILE A 80 2.03 1.22 -0.36
N ASP A 81 2.64 1.58 -1.49
CA ASP A 81 2.57 0.77 -2.71
C ASP A 81 3.23 -0.60 -2.50
N LEU A 82 4.32 -0.66 -1.75
CA LEU A 82 4.97 -1.93 -1.39
C LEU A 82 4.05 -2.81 -0.52
N LEU A 83 3.35 -2.22 0.45
CA LEU A 83 2.34 -2.94 1.24
C LEU A 83 1.23 -3.50 0.35
N TYR A 84 0.74 -2.74 -0.63
CA TYR A 84 -0.24 -3.24 -1.58
C TYR A 84 0.30 -4.36 -2.48
N VAL A 85 1.57 -4.30 -2.89
CA VAL A 85 2.20 -5.41 -3.62
C VAL A 85 2.19 -6.68 -2.78
N VAL A 86 2.53 -6.59 -1.49
CA VAL A 86 2.50 -7.73 -0.56
C VAL A 86 1.08 -8.27 -0.42
N ASP A 87 0.11 -7.40 -0.14
CA ASP A 87 -1.31 -7.73 0.05
C ASP A 87 -1.88 -8.44 -1.18
N LEU A 88 -1.75 -7.82 -2.35
CA LEU A 88 -2.20 -8.39 -3.62
C LEU A 88 -1.49 -9.70 -4.01
N THR A 89 -0.25 -9.91 -3.54
CA THR A 89 0.48 -11.17 -3.76
C THR A 89 -0.07 -12.25 -2.85
N THR A 90 -0.34 -11.94 -1.59
CA THR A 90 -0.80 -12.91 -0.59
C THR A 90 -2.24 -13.33 -0.79
N ASP A 91 -3.09 -12.49 -1.36
CA ASP A 91 -4.50 -12.77 -1.64
C ASP A 91 -4.73 -14.05 -2.46
N ASP A 92 -3.83 -14.36 -3.39
CA ASP A 92 -3.91 -15.53 -4.25
C ASP A 92 -3.15 -16.74 -3.70
N GLN A 93 -2.58 -16.64 -2.50
CA GLN A 93 -1.72 -17.66 -1.91
C GLN A 93 -2.44 -18.50 -0.84
N THR A 94 -1.95 -19.73 -0.65
CA THR A 94 -2.32 -20.51 0.54
C THR A 94 -1.68 -19.89 1.80
N GLY A 95 -2.23 -20.18 2.97
CA GLY A 95 -1.72 -19.62 4.22
C GLY A 95 -0.21 -19.86 4.44
N LYS A 96 0.32 -21.03 4.04
CA LYS A 96 1.76 -21.32 4.11
C LYS A 96 2.59 -20.41 3.20
N ASN A 97 2.12 -20.21 1.96
CA ASN A 97 2.84 -19.37 0.99
C ASN A 97 2.74 -17.88 1.37
N ALA A 98 1.57 -17.45 1.83
CA ALA A 98 1.36 -16.09 2.33
C ALA A 98 2.29 -15.79 3.52
N TRP A 99 2.44 -16.74 4.44
CA TRP A 99 3.40 -16.63 5.54
C TRP A 99 4.84 -16.48 5.03
N GLY A 100 5.26 -17.28 4.03
CA GLY A 100 6.57 -17.17 3.38
C GLY A 100 6.79 -15.79 2.76
N THR A 101 5.80 -15.25 2.05
CA THR A 101 5.83 -13.89 1.49
C THR A 101 6.00 -12.83 2.57
N GLY A 102 5.24 -12.94 3.67
CA GLY A 102 5.36 -12.06 4.83
C GLY A 102 6.75 -12.11 5.48
N LEU A 103 7.35 -13.30 5.59
CA LEU A 103 8.71 -13.45 6.12
C LEU A 103 9.77 -12.83 5.19
N THR A 104 9.65 -12.99 3.89
CA THR A 104 10.53 -12.31 2.92
C THR A 104 10.46 -10.81 3.09
N PHE A 105 9.25 -10.24 3.12
CA PHE A 105 9.04 -8.81 3.33
C PHE A 105 9.66 -8.33 4.64
N TYR A 106 9.36 -9.00 5.75
CA TYR A 106 9.89 -8.66 7.07
C TYR A 106 11.42 -8.71 7.12
N ASN A 107 12.03 -9.78 6.61
CA ASN A 107 13.48 -9.94 6.62
C ASN A 107 14.18 -8.92 5.72
N SER A 108 13.58 -8.57 4.57
CA SER A 108 14.10 -7.54 3.66
C SER A 108 14.09 -6.15 4.27
N LEU A 109 13.06 -5.81 5.06
CA LEU A 109 13.01 -4.55 5.82
C LEU A 109 14.03 -4.52 6.97
N ARG A 110 14.29 -5.67 7.58
CA ARG A 110 15.15 -5.78 8.77
C ARG A 110 16.63 -5.80 8.45
N SER A 111 17.02 -6.30 7.30
CA SER A 111 18.42 -6.52 6.95
C SER A 111 18.68 -6.27 5.47
N GLU A 112 19.55 -5.31 5.19
CA GLU A 112 20.02 -5.02 3.83
C GLU A 112 20.83 -6.18 3.21
N SER A 113 21.38 -7.05 4.04
CA SER A 113 22.12 -8.24 3.60
C SER A 113 21.25 -9.47 3.32
N PHE A 114 19.95 -9.39 3.62
CA PHE A 114 19.02 -10.48 3.32
C PHE A 114 18.77 -10.52 1.81
N ASP A 115 18.95 -11.67 1.20
CA ASP A 115 18.62 -11.92 -0.21
C ASP A 115 18.14 -13.37 -0.37
N ASP A 116 16.86 -13.53 -0.70
CA ASP A 116 16.28 -14.82 -1.07
C ASP A 116 16.12 -15.01 -2.59
N GLY A 117 16.67 -14.08 -3.39
CA GLY A 117 16.59 -14.06 -4.84
C GLY A 117 15.23 -13.63 -5.39
N SER A 118 14.25 -13.32 -4.52
CA SER A 118 12.91 -12.93 -4.95
C SER A 118 12.85 -11.48 -5.44
N GLN A 119 11.86 -11.20 -6.29
CA GLN A 119 11.60 -9.83 -6.72
C GLN A 119 11.09 -8.96 -5.55
N LEU A 120 10.30 -9.53 -4.64
CA LEU A 120 9.82 -8.83 -3.46
C LEU A 120 10.98 -8.34 -2.58
N CYS A 121 11.97 -9.20 -2.32
CA CYS A 121 13.16 -8.81 -1.59
C CYS A 121 13.86 -7.60 -2.23
N ARG A 122 14.13 -7.68 -3.53
CA ARG A 122 14.76 -6.58 -4.29
C ARG A 122 13.96 -5.29 -4.32
N LEU A 123 12.63 -5.36 -4.35
CA LEU A 123 11.77 -4.18 -4.30
C LEU A 123 11.74 -3.53 -2.91
N THR A 124 11.81 -4.35 -1.87
CA THR A 124 11.75 -3.88 -0.47
C THR A 124 13.03 -3.17 -0.04
N GLN A 125 14.16 -3.51 -0.64
CA GLN A 125 15.50 -2.95 -0.29
C GLN A 125 15.90 -1.73 -1.13
N LYS A 126 15.07 -1.28 -2.07
CA LYS A 126 15.28 -0.05 -2.85
C LYS A 126 14.78 1.19 -2.14
#